data_b65ebce68f8bf2d635c154657df2cd49
#
_entry.id   b65ebce68f8bf2d635c154657df2cd49
#
_cell.length_a   1.000
_cell.length_b   1.000
_cell.length_c   1.000
_cell.angle_alpha   90.00
_cell.angle_beta   90.00
_cell.angle_gamma   90.00
#
_symmetry.space_group_name_H-M   'P 1'
#
loop_
_entity.id
_entity.type
_entity.pdbx_description
1 polymer ?
#
loop_
_entity_poly.entity_id
_entity_poly.type
_entity_poly.pdbx_seq_one_letter_code
_entity_poly.pdbx_strand_id
1 'polypeptide(L)'
;MKRDFALILPNKGTGEHDVMTITIFDNPTEANMVARSIYGDTAYAVESSMWNVQLPTIYKEGAFLNIKKKDARNDKGVLQSVRVGEEKAERIPTQAEQIAELKKQNEELKQAVDNLVLDTLGGE
;
A
#
# COMPACT_ATOMS: atom_id res chain seq x y z
N MET A 1 -1.80 9.76 -16.84
CA MET A 1 -2.62 9.32 -15.69
C MET A 1 -1.82 9.47 -14.41
N LYS A 2 -2.35 10.18 -13.43
CA LYS A 2 -1.62 10.43 -12.19
C LYS A 2 -1.69 9.21 -11.26
N ARG A 3 -0.55 8.87 -10.67
CA ARG A 3 -0.41 7.72 -9.76
C ARG A 3 0.42 8.12 -8.55
N ASP A 4 0.25 7.38 -7.46
CA ASP A 4 1.04 7.59 -6.25
C ASP A 4 2.42 6.95 -6.41
N PHE A 5 3.46 7.71 -6.08
CA PHE A 5 4.84 7.24 -6.06
C PHE A 5 5.45 7.48 -4.69
N ALA A 6 6.08 6.45 -4.16
CA ALA A 6 6.87 6.56 -2.94
C ALA A 6 8.27 7.05 -3.29
N LEU A 7 8.68 8.16 -2.69
CA LEU A 7 10.04 8.69 -2.83
C LEU A 7 10.91 8.04 -1.77
N ILE A 8 11.95 7.32 -2.20
CA ILE A 8 12.73 6.43 -1.34
C ILE A 8 14.17 6.91 -1.29
N LEU A 9 14.70 6.97 -0.06
CA LEU A 9 16.11 7.32 0.17
C LEU A 9 16.78 6.15 0.90
N PRO A 10 17.82 5.52 0.28
CA PRO A 10 18.60 4.50 0.97
C PRO A 10 19.29 5.07 2.21
N ASN A 11 19.13 4.41 3.34
CA ASN A 11 19.73 4.81 4.61
C ASN A 11 21.01 3.99 4.83
N LYS A 12 22.17 4.64 4.73
CA LYS A 12 23.46 3.98 4.89
C LYS A 12 23.71 3.48 6.32
N GLY A 13 23.09 4.13 7.31
CA GLY A 13 23.26 3.75 8.70
C GLY A 13 22.54 2.47 9.09
N THR A 14 21.38 2.22 8.51
CA THR A 14 20.57 1.03 8.81
C THR A 14 20.62 -0.02 7.70
N GLY A 15 21.07 0.36 6.50
CA GLY A 15 21.00 -0.48 5.32
C GLY A 15 19.59 -0.64 4.75
N GLU A 16 18.63 0.05 5.32
CA GLU A 16 17.24 0.02 4.87
C GLU A 16 16.96 1.16 3.88
N HIS A 17 15.96 0.98 3.03
CA HIS A 17 15.52 2.02 2.10
C HIS A 17 14.26 2.67 2.66
N ASP A 18 14.41 3.88 3.21
CA ASP A 18 13.32 4.58 3.86
C ASP A 18 12.40 5.26 2.84
N VAL A 19 11.10 5.06 2.99
CA VAL A 19 10.10 5.81 2.22
C VAL A 19 9.95 7.18 2.88
N MET A 20 10.39 8.22 2.20
CA MET A 20 10.41 9.58 2.74
C MET A 20 9.06 10.27 2.62
N THR A 21 8.40 10.11 1.49
CA THR A 21 7.08 10.68 1.24
C THR A 21 6.40 9.97 0.07
N ILE A 22 5.10 10.19 -0.06
CA ILE A 22 4.30 9.68 -1.17
C ILE A 22 3.68 10.88 -1.87
N THR A 23 3.90 10.98 -3.17
CA THR A 23 3.43 12.11 -3.98
C THR A 23 2.87 11.61 -5.31
N ILE A 24 1.98 12.39 -5.90
CA ILE A 24 1.33 12.03 -7.16
C ILE A 24 2.15 12.55 -8.34
N PHE A 25 2.45 11.67 -9.29
CA PHE A 25 3.16 12.01 -10.54
C PHE A 25 2.48 11.36 -11.75
N ASP A 26 2.71 11.92 -12.93
CA ASP A 26 2.17 11.38 -14.18
C ASP A 26 2.97 10.20 -14.71
N ASN A 27 4.28 10.15 -14.43
CA ASN A 27 5.16 9.09 -14.93
C ASN A 27 6.32 8.80 -13.97
N PRO A 28 6.94 7.61 -14.07
CA PRO A 28 8.06 7.24 -13.20
C PRO A 28 9.30 8.10 -13.39
N THR A 29 9.55 8.58 -14.59
CA THR A 29 10.73 9.41 -14.89
C THR A 29 10.67 10.71 -14.10
N GLU A 30 9.52 11.39 -14.10
CA GLU A 30 9.30 12.61 -13.34
C GLU A 30 9.45 12.37 -11.84
N ALA A 31 8.85 11.29 -11.34
CA ALA A 31 8.93 10.91 -9.93
C ALA A 31 10.39 10.70 -9.49
N ASN A 32 11.18 9.98 -10.28
CA ASN A 32 12.59 9.74 -9.99
C ASN A 32 13.41 11.03 -10.02
N MET A 33 13.14 11.92 -10.97
CA MET A 33 13.82 13.22 -11.05
C MET A 33 13.57 14.05 -9.80
N VAL A 34 12.33 14.10 -9.34
CA VAL A 34 11.96 14.87 -8.14
C VAL A 34 12.59 14.24 -6.90
N ALA A 35 12.60 12.91 -6.79
CA ALA A 35 13.23 12.22 -5.66
C ALA A 35 14.71 12.57 -5.56
N ARG A 36 15.43 12.55 -6.67
CA ARG A 36 16.85 12.90 -6.71
C ARG A 36 17.09 14.39 -6.41
N SER A 37 16.20 15.25 -6.87
CA SER A 37 16.29 16.68 -6.63
C SER A 37 16.12 17.02 -5.15
N ILE A 38 15.24 16.32 -4.44
CA ILE A 38 14.95 16.60 -3.03
C ILE A 38 15.89 15.88 -2.08
N TYR A 39 16.17 14.59 -2.34
CA TYR A 39 16.86 13.71 -1.40
C TYR A 39 18.28 13.33 -1.82
N GLY A 40 18.67 13.60 -3.06
CA GLY A 40 20.02 13.33 -3.56
C GLY A 40 20.04 12.23 -4.62
N ASP A 41 21.24 12.00 -5.18
CA ASP A 41 21.44 11.14 -6.35
C ASP A 41 21.09 9.66 -6.11
N THR A 42 21.09 9.21 -4.87
CA THR A 42 20.76 7.83 -4.52
C THR A 42 19.27 7.60 -4.34
N ALA A 43 18.48 8.67 -4.23
CA ALA A 43 17.04 8.56 -4.08
C ALA A 43 16.38 8.10 -5.38
N TYR A 44 15.27 7.40 -5.23
CA TYR A 44 14.50 6.92 -6.36
C TYR A 44 13.02 6.88 -5.99
N ALA A 45 12.16 6.64 -6.99
CA ALA A 45 10.72 6.56 -6.79
C ALA A 45 10.19 5.21 -7.27
N VAL A 46 9.23 4.68 -6.54
CA VAL A 46 8.53 3.42 -6.88
C VAL A 46 7.03 3.68 -6.82
N GLU A 47 6.31 3.21 -7.82
CA GLU A 47 4.86 3.34 -7.81
C GLU A 47 4.26 2.59 -6.62
N SER A 48 3.50 3.30 -5.79
CA SER A 48 2.91 2.77 -4.57
C SER A 48 1.37 2.72 -4.63
N SER A 49 0.76 3.09 -5.75
CA SER A 49 -0.69 3.16 -5.88
C SER A 49 -1.39 1.81 -5.70
N MET A 50 -0.68 0.70 -5.91
CA MET A 50 -1.21 -0.66 -5.76
C MET A 50 -1.00 -1.24 -4.36
N TRP A 51 -0.43 -0.44 -3.43
CA TRP A 51 -0.08 -0.90 -2.09
C TRP A 51 -0.64 0.05 -1.03
N ASN A 52 -1.12 -0.51 0.07
CA ASN A 52 -1.58 0.28 1.20
C ASN A 52 -0.39 0.67 2.07
N VAL A 53 0.36 1.66 1.62
CA VAL A 53 1.56 2.16 2.29
C VAL A 53 1.16 3.17 3.36
N GLN A 54 1.60 2.93 4.60
CA GLN A 54 1.37 3.82 5.73
C GLN A 54 2.71 4.22 6.34
N LEU A 55 3.05 5.49 6.26
CA LEU A 55 4.29 6.00 6.80
C LEU A 55 4.30 5.94 8.34
N PRO A 56 5.42 5.60 8.98
CA PRO A 56 6.71 5.28 8.39
C PRO A 56 6.75 3.89 7.71
N THR A 57 7.44 3.81 6.60
CA THR A 57 7.52 2.62 5.76
C THR A 57 8.92 2.48 5.19
N ILE A 58 9.38 1.25 4.99
CA ILE A 58 10.61 0.95 4.27
C ILE A 58 10.28 0.13 3.01
N TYR A 59 11.16 0.22 2.03
CA TYR A 59 11.07 -0.57 0.80
C TYR A 59 12.20 -1.60 0.78
N LYS A 60 11.84 -2.87 0.69
CA LYS A 60 12.82 -3.96 0.75
C LYS A 60 12.40 -5.09 -0.18
N GLU A 61 13.35 -5.49 -1.05
CA GLU A 61 13.17 -6.64 -1.95
C GLU A 61 11.88 -6.57 -2.78
N GLY A 62 11.54 -5.38 -3.25
CA GLY A 62 10.35 -5.16 -4.07
C GLY A 62 9.05 -5.06 -3.28
N ALA A 63 9.10 -4.98 -1.97
CA ALA A 63 7.92 -4.89 -1.11
C ALA A 63 7.99 -3.69 -0.18
N PHE A 64 6.83 -3.11 0.12
CA PHE A 64 6.70 -2.05 1.12
C PHE A 64 6.41 -2.69 2.47
N LEU A 65 7.18 -2.30 3.50
CA LEU A 65 7.02 -2.78 4.86
C LEU A 65 6.64 -1.61 5.76
N ASN A 66 5.41 -1.59 6.23
CA ASN A 66 4.92 -0.56 7.14
C ASN A 66 5.50 -0.79 8.52
N ILE A 67 6.15 0.22 9.08
CA ILE A 67 6.81 0.14 10.38
C ILE A 67 5.76 0.24 11.48
N LYS A 68 5.73 -0.72 12.37
CA LYS A 68 4.88 -0.69 13.56
C LYS A 68 5.67 -0.12 14.72
N LYS A 69 5.10 0.87 15.38
CA LYS A 69 5.70 1.53 16.55
C LYS A 69 4.77 1.42 17.73
N LYS A 70 5.37 1.36 18.91
CA LYS A 70 4.65 1.36 20.17
C LYS A 70 5.25 2.39 21.10
N ASP A 71 4.41 3.07 21.86
CA ASP A 71 4.87 4.00 22.88
C ASP A 71 5.44 3.21 24.06
N ALA A 72 6.67 3.53 24.42
CA ALA A 72 7.36 2.92 25.56
C ALA A 72 8.13 4.00 26.31
N ARG A 73 8.33 3.80 27.62
CA ARG A 73 9.13 4.72 28.43
C ARG A 73 10.56 4.25 28.46
N ASN A 74 11.49 5.20 28.33
CA ASN A 74 12.91 4.92 28.45
C ASN A 74 13.31 4.85 29.93
N ASP A 75 14.59 4.62 30.21
CA ASP A 75 15.14 4.53 31.56
C ASP A 75 14.91 5.81 32.39
N LYS A 76 14.73 6.94 31.72
CA LYS A 76 14.46 8.24 32.36
C LYS A 76 12.95 8.51 32.53
N GLY A 77 12.11 7.57 32.15
CA GLY A 77 10.66 7.72 32.24
C GLY A 77 10.02 8.56 31.14
N VAL A 78 10.79 8.93 30.10
CA VAL A 78 10.29 9.73 28.97
C VAL A 78 9.62 8.82 27.96
N LEU A 79 8.40 9.22 27.52
CA LEU A 79 7.65 8.48 26.54
C LEU A 79 8.33 8.57 25.16
N GLN A 80 8.59 7.41 24.55
CA GLN A 80 9.22 7.32 23.23
C GLN A 80 8.42 6.38 22.34
N SER A 81 8.44 6.66 21.03
CA SER A 81 7.92 5.75 20.03
C SER A 81 9.03 4.79 19.61
N VAL A 82 8.82 3.51 19.85
CA VAL A 82 9.82 2.47 19.58
C VAL A 82 9.31 1.54 18.49
N ARG A 83 10.17 1.23 17.52
CA ARG A 83 9.86 0.27 16.48
C ARG A 83 9.74 -1.13 17.07
N VAL A 84 8.55 -1.75 16.96
CA VAL A 84 8.30 -3.09 17.49
C VAL A 84 8.18 -4.15 16.40
N GLY A 85 8.08 -3.75 15.14
CA GLY A 85 7.99 -4.69 14.05
C GLY A 85 7.68 -4.03 12.72
N GLU A 86 7.45 -4.87 11.72
CA GLU A 86 7.14 -4.46 10.35
C GLU A 86 5.98 -5.32 9.85
N GLU A 87 5.15 -4.74 9.02
CA GLU A 87 4.06 -5.45 8.37
C GLU A 87 4.10 -5.17 6.88
N LYS A 88 4.07 -6.23 6.07
CA LYS A 88 4.03 -6.07 4.62
C LYS A 88 2.76 -5.33 4.22
N ALA A 89 2.91 -4.27 3.40
CA ALA A 89 1.78 -3.50 2.90
C ALA A 89 0.86 -4.40 2.09
N GLU A 90 -0.44 -4.28 2.34
CA GLU A 90 -1.44 -5.03 1.59
C GLU A 90 -1.58 -4.46 0.18
N ARG A 91 -1.78 -5.35 -0.78
CA ARG A 91 -2.02 -4.93 -2.15
C ARG A 91 -3.45 -4.40 -2.29
N ILE A 92 -3.58 -3.22 -2.90
CA ILE A 92 -4.87 -2.64 -3.23
C ILE A 92 -5.25 -3.13 -4.63
N PRO A 93 -6.42 -3.78 -4.81
CA PRO A 93 -6.84 -4.22 -6.14
C PRO A 93 -6.98 -3.06 -7.12
N THR A 94 -6.59 -3.27 -8.36
CA THR A 94 -6.79 -2.27 -9.41
C THR A 94 -8.29 -2.08 -9.68
N GLN A 95 -8.65 -0.99 -10.36
CA GLN A 95 -10.05 -0.76 -10.74
C GLN A 95 -10.60 -1.92 -11.58
N ALA A 96 -9.80 -2.46 -12.49
CA ALA A 96 -10.22 -3.60 -13.30
C ALA A 96 -10.48 -4.83 -12.42
N GLU A 97 -9.61 -5.10 -11.45
CA GLU A 97 -9.79 -6.20 -10.49
C GLU A 97 -11.03 -5.99 -9.62
N GLN A 98 -11.26 -4.77 -9.15
CA GLN A 98 -12.45 -4.42 -8.37
C GLN A 98 -13.74 -4.60 -9.18
N ILE A 99 -13.74 -4.18 -10.43
CA ILE A 99 -14.91 -4.35 -11.32
C ILE A 99 -15.17 -5.85 -11.57
N ALA A 100 -14.13 -6.64 -11.82
CA ALA A 100 -14.25 -8.07 -12.00
C ALA A 100 -14.84 -8.75 -10.76
N GLU A 101 -14.39 -8.37 -9.58
CA GLU A 101 -14.91 -8.88 -8.30
C GLU A 101 -16.39 -8.52 -8.12
N LEU A 102 -16.76 -7.26 -8.39
CA LEU A 102 -18.14 -6.81 -8.29
C LEU A 102 -19.05 -7.55 -9.27
N LYS A 103 -18.59 -7.76 -10.50
CA LYS A 103 -19.37 -8.53 -11.50
C LYS A 103 -19.58 -9.96 -11.04
N LYS A 104 -18.57 -10.60 -10.50
CA LYS A 104 -18.66 -11.94 -9.96
C LYS A 104 -19.68 -12.02 -8.82
N GLN A 105 -19.63 -11.09 -7.87
CA GLN A 105 -20.57 -11.00 -6.76
C GLN A 105 -22.00 -10.79 -7.26
N ASN A 106 -22.19 -9.95 -8.27
CA ASN A 106 -23.51 -9.70 -8.85
C ASN A 106 -24.07 -10.94 -9.55
N GLU A 107 -23.24 -11.70 -10.25
CA GLU A 107 -23.65 -12.96 -10.87
C GLU A 107 -24.06 -13.99 -9.82
N GLU A 108 -23.31 -14.13 -8.75
CA GLU A 108 -23.62 -15.03 -7.64
C GLU A 108 -24.94 -14.64 -6.97
N LEU A 109 -25.18 -13.36 -6.73
CA LEU A 109 -26.42 -12.87 -6.17
C LEU A 109 -27.60 -13.13 -7.11
N LYS A 110 -27.41 -12.90 -8.40
CA LYS A 110 -28.46 -13.16 -9.41
C LYS A 110 -28.84 -14.63 -9.44
N GLN A 111 -27.85 -15.52 -9.42
CA GLN A 111 -28.09 -16.96 -9.39
C GLN A 111 -28.82 -17.38 -8.12
N ALA A 112 -28.45 -16.82 -6.98
CA ALA A 112 -29.10 -17.10 -5.71
C ALA A 112 -30.56 -16.65 -5.72
N VAL A 113 -30.86 -15.48 -6.28
CA VAL A 113 -32.23 -14.98 -6.41
C VAL A 113 -33.03 -15.84 -7.39
N ASP A 114 -32.45 -16.20 -8.54
CA ASP A 114 -33.11 -17.04 -9.53
C ASP A 114 -33.45 -18.42 -8.95
N ASN A 115 -32.57 -19.03 -8.20
CA ASN A 115 -32.79 -20.30 -7.53
C ASN A 115 -33.90 -20.20 -6.48
N LEU A 116 -33.92 -19.10 -5.73
CA LEU A 116 -34.96 -18.85 -4.72
C LEU A 116 -36.35 -18.72 -5.36
N VAL A 117 -36.42 -18.01 -6.48
CA VAL A 117 -37.66 -17.85 -7.24
C VAL A 117 -38.13 -19.20 -7.81
N LEU A 118 -37.22 -19.98 -8.36
CA LEU A 118 -37.51 -21.31 -8.88
C LEU A 118 -38.03 -22.26 -7.79
N ASP A 119 -37.40 -22.24 -6.62
CA ASP A 119 -37.83 -23.05 -5.48
C ASP A 119 -39.24 -22.65 -5.03
N THR A 120 -39.56 -21.37 -5.02
CA THR A 120 -40.87 -20.87 -4.65
C THR A 120 -41.92 -21.28 -5.65
N LEU A 121 -41.62 -21.19 -6.94
CA LEU A 121 -42.54 -21.59 -8.01
C LEU A 121 -42.61 -23.10 -8.15
N GLY A 122 -41.48 -23.79 -8.00
CA GLY A 122 -41.42 -25.25 -8.14
C GLY A 122 -42.03 -26.00 -6.97
N GLY A 123 -42.20 -25.35 -5.82
CA GLY A 123 -42.84 -25.94 -4.64
C GLY A 123 -44.35 -26.02 -4.69
N GLU A 124 -44.92 -25.48 -5.74
CA GLU A 124 -46.35 -25.57 -5.98
C GLU A 124 -46.67 -26.79 -6.79
#